data_8e7e2960f9bac595d7c33c2978bcbd02
#
_entry.id   8e7e2960f9bac595d7c33c2978bcbd02
#
_cell.length_a   1.000
_cell.length_b   1.000
_cell.length_c   1.000
_cell.angle_alpha   90.00
_cell.angle_beta   90.00
_cell.angle_gamma   90.00
#
_symmetry.space_group_name_H-M   'P 1'
#
loop_
_entity.id
_entity.type
_entity.pdbx_description
1 polymer ?
#
loop_
_entity_poly.entity_id
_entity_poly.type
_entity_poly.pdbx_seq_one_letter_code
_entity_poly.pdbx_strand_id
1 'polypeptide(L)'
;MGAMAVPFAFGGSAARAAISDPAIAWSYRDRASAYWNSIVSGGEALVESLGKTKDSLVSLINEGSSEKSLADIKAFLAKTGGKCAIACDANDSPNARPVVEAVRDAGAYISTIWNKTDDLHPWDIGDNYVSHMTWSDEKPAEQTARILFDAMGGKGGVVHLGGIAANNPAIERLNGLKNALKDFPDIELLDAQPADWDTTKGTELMASFLTRFGDKITGVHCANDNIAYGVIEALRAEGIENMPIVAYDGNPEAVKLVMEGKLLATVFTNPHWGGGITAALAYYAATGAFKPSEEPKEHREFYGPTVLVTKKDAADFKAKYLDAVPSYNWKDFWGPSNGQIKYK
;
A
#
# COMPACT_ATOMS: atom_id res chain seq x y z
N MET A 1 -12.42 31.01 -57.45
CA MET A 1 -11.49 30.33 -56.56
C MET A 1 -12.32 29.77 -55.41
N GLY A 2 -12.65 28.49 -55.48
CA GLY A 2 -13.43 27.79 -54.48
C GLY A 2 -12.49 27.16 -53.45
N ALA A 3 -12.59 27.53 -52.21
CA ALA A 3 -11.88 26.91 -51.07
C ALA A 3 -12.58 25.60 -50.73
N MET A 4 -11.91 24.46 -50.94
CA MET A 4 -12.33 23.17 -50.40
C MET A 4 -12.04 23.12 -48.91
N ALA A 5 -13.09 23.04 -48.10
CA ALA A 5 -12.96 22.72 -46.68
C ALA A 5 -12.72 21.21 -46.55
N VAL A 6 -11.58 20.81 -46.00
CA VAL A 6 -11.28 19.44 -45.60
C VAL A 6 -11.98 19.19 -44.25
N PRO A 7 -12.84 18.17 -44.13
CA PRO A 7 -13.43 17.84 -42.84
C PRO A 7 -12.35 17.21 -41.94
N PHE A 8 -12.03 17.84 -40.84
CA PHE A 8 -11.33 17.18 -39.71
C PHE A 8 -12.22 16.08 -39.17
N ALA A 9 -11.91 14.82 -39.45
CA ALA A 9 -12.49 13.69 -38.78
C ALA A 9 -11.94 13.67 -37.35
N PHE A 10 -12.78 14.00 -36.37
CA PHE A 10 -12.52 13.68 -35.01
C PHE A 10 -12.47 12.14 -34.92
N GLY A 11 -11.28 11.59 -34.76
CA GLY A 11 -11.08 10.19 -34.51
C GLY A 11 -11.73 9.83 -33.17
N GLY A 12 -12.95 9.32 -33.21
CA GLY A 12 -13.57 8.67 -32.07
C GLY A 12 -12.67 7.52 -31.66
N SER A 13 -12.24 7.49 -30.40
CA SER A 13 -11.56 6.33 -29.82
C SER A 13 -12.45 5.12 -30.04
N ALA A 14 -12.03 4.20 -30.91
CA ALA A 14 -12.76 2.96 -31.13
C ALA A 14 -12.79 2.22 -29.78
N ALA A 15 -13.98 1.98 -29.26
CA ALA A 15 -14.16 1.16 -28.06
C ALA A 15 -13.43 -0.17 -28.29
N ARG A 16 -12.41 -0.43 -27.49
CA ARG A 16 -11.59 -1.64 -27.62
C ARG A 16 -12.46 -2.86 -27.29
N ALA A 17 -12.32 -3.94 -28.05
CA ALA A 17 -13.09 -5.14 -27.82
C ALA A 17 -12.74 -5.73 -26.43
N ALA A 18 -13.77 -6.13 -25.68
CA ALA A 18 -13.62 -6.80 -24.41
C ALA A 18 -12.77 -8.08 -24.54
N ILE A 19 -11.90 -8.33 -23.58
CA ILE A 19 -11.08 -9.54 -23.50
C ILE A 19 -11.91 -10.64 -22.83
N SER A 20 -12.20 -11.71 -23.54
CA SER A 20 -13.11 -12.76 -23.05
C SER A 20 -12.59 -13.52 -21.81
N ASP A 21 -11.28 -13.71 -21.71
CA ASP A 21 -10.61 -14.37 -20.58
C ASP A 21 -9.20 -13.78 -20.36
N PRO A 22 -9.12 -12.61 -19.73
CA PRO A 22 -7.83 -11.98 -19.49
C PRO A 22 -6.99 -12.77 -18.48
N ALA A 23 -5.69 -12.94 -18.77
CA ALA A 23 -4.74 -13.41 -17.78
C ALA A 23 -4.64 -12.38 -16.65
N ILE A 24 -4.50 -12.85 -15.41
CA ILE A 24 -4.49 -11.97 -14.23
C ILE A 24 -3.13 -12.05 -13.56
N ALA A 25 -2.51 -10.89 -13.28
CA ALA A 25 -1.25 -10.82 -12.55
C ALA A 25 -1.31 -9.83 -11.40
N TRP A 26 -0.54 -10.13 -10.36
CA TRP A 26 -0.19 -9.21 -9.29
C TRP A 26 1.31 -8.91 -9.32
N SER A 27 1.71 -7.64 -9.45
CA SER A 27 3.10 -7.18 -9.32
C SER A 27 3.31 -6.55 -7.95
N TYR A 28 4.22 -7.13 -7.15
CA TYR A 28 4.44 -6.76 -5.76
C TYR A 28 5.87 -7.07 -5.31
N ARG A 29 6.24 -6.58 -4.10
CA ARG A 29 7.62 -6.58 -3.63
C ARG A 29 8.18 -7.97 -3.34
N ASP A 30 7.57 -8.74 -2.43
CA ASP A 30 8.13 -10.01 -1.95
C ASP A 30 7.07 -10.94 -1.33
N ARG A 31 7.46 -12.18 -1.04
CA ARG A 31 6.64 -13.17 -0.31
C ARG A 31 7.05 -13.37 1.15
N ALA A 32 8.09 -12.72 1.62
CA ALA A 32 8.53 -12.81 3.01
C ALA A 32 7.61 -11.99 3.94
N SER A 33 7.05 -10.91 3.44
CA SER A 33 6.15 -10.05 4.18
C SER A 33 4.74 -10.65 4.32
N ALA A 34 4.24 -10.72 5.56
CA ALA A 34 2.85 -11.09 5.85
C ALA A 34 1.85 -10.14 5.17
N TYR A 35 2.20 -8.86 5.06
CA TYR A 35 1.42 -7.85 4.35
C TYR A 35 1.20 -8.22 2.87
N TRP A 36 2.29 -8.49 2.12
CA TRP A 36 2.18 -8.84 0.71
C TRP A 36 1.50 -10.19 0.49
N ASN A 37 1.70 -11.15 1.38
CA ASN A 37 0.96 -12.42 1.34
C ASN A 37 -0.55 -12.20 1.50
N SER A 38 -0.97 -11.26 2.35
CA SER A 38 -2.38 -10.90 2.50
C SER A 38 -2.94 -10.19 1.26
N ILE A 39 -2.18 -9.28 0.64
CA ILE A 39 -2.54 -8.65 -0.66
C ILE A 39 -2.78 -9.75 -1.72
N VAL A 40 -1.84 -10.66 -1.89
CA VAL A 40 -1.93 -11.73 -2.90
C VAL A 40 -3.10 -12.66 -2.62
N SER A 41 -3.37 -13.00 -1.35
CA SER A 41 -4.51 -13.84 -0.97
C SER A 41 -5.85 -13.23 -1.38
N GLY A 42 -5.98 -11.89 -1.40
CA GLY A 42 -7.14 -11.20 -1.94
C GLY A 42 -7.28 -11.39 -3.45
N GLY A 43 -6.18 -11.28 -4.20
CA GLY A 43 -6.15 -11.60 -5.63
C GLY A 43 -6.49 -13.07 -5.93
N GLU A 44 -5.99 -14.00 -5.11
CA GLU A 44 -6.34 -15.42 -5.18
C GLU A 44 -7.84 -15.65 -4.93
N ALA A 45 -8.41 -14.99 -3.91
CA ALA A 45 -9.85 -15.07 -3.63
C ALA A 45 -10.71 -14.51 -4.77
N LEU A 46 -10.23 -13.46 -5.45
CA LEU A 46 -10.88 -12.99 -6.69
C LEU A 46 -10.90 -14.11 -7.75
N VAL A 47 -9.75 -14.70 -8.09
CA VAL A 47 -9.70 -15.70 -9.17
C VAL A 47 -10.53 -16.95 -8.84
N GLU A 48 -10.58 -17.36 -7.56
CA GLU A 48 -11.48 -18.42 -7.09
C GLU A 48 -12.96 -18.06 -7.28
N SER A 49 -13.34 -16.80 -7.03
CA SER A 49 -14.70 -16.31 -7.26
C SER A 49 -15.12 -16.30 -8.73
N LEU A 50 -14.13 -16.28 -9.63
CA LEU A 50 -14.33 -16.40 -11.08
C LEU A 50 -14.37 -17.87 -11.57
N GLY A 51 -14.33 -18.84 -10.64
CA GLY A 51 -14.30 -20.27 -10.96
C GLY A 51 -12.95 -20.79 -11.45
N LYS A 52 -11.88 -20.04 -11.20
CA LYS A 52 -10.50 -20.42 -11.54
C LYS A 52 -9.77 -20.97 -10.31
N THR A 53 -8.64 -21.61 -10.51
CA THR A 53 -7.72 -22.00 -9.42
C THR A 53 -6.79 -20.85 -9.04
N LYS A 54 -6.27 -20.86 -7.81
CA LYS A 54 -5.31 -19.84 -7.32
C LYS A 54 -4.10 -19.68 -8.23
N ASP A 55 -3.62 -20.75 -8.82
CA ASP A 55 -2.49 -20.76 -9.76
C ASP A 55 -2.76 -19.94 -11.04
N SER A 56 -4.01 -19.57 -11.29
CA SER A 56 -4.38 -18.66 -12.39
C SER A 56 -3.95 -17.21 -12.12
N LEU A 57 -3.62 -16.85 -10.87
CA LEU A 57 -3.03 -15.57 -10.53
C LEU A 57 -1.51 -15.63 -10.69
N VAL A 58 -0.98 -14.90 -11.65
CA VAL A 58 0.47 -14.82 -11.88
C VAL A 58 1.11 -13.82 -10.91
N SER A 59 2.06 -14.28 -10.11
CA SER A 59 2.86 -13.41 -9.23
C SER A 59 4.08 -12.87 -9.96
N LEU A 60 4.19 -11.54 -10.06
CA LEU A 60 5.35 -10.82 -10.58
C LEU A 60 6.09 -10.18 -9.40
N ILE A 61 7.10 -10.86 -8.88
CA ILE A 61 7.80 -10.47 -7.65
C ILE A 61 9.02 -9.62 -8.02
N ASN A 62 9.00 -8.34 -7.65
CA ASN A 62 10.03 -7.39 -8.04
C ASN A 62 11.20 -7.27 -7.05
N GLU A 63 11.13 -7.89 -5.88
CA GLU A 63 12.20 -7.92 -4.87
C GLU A 63 12.67 -6.52 -4.42
N GLY A 64 11.78 -5.53 -4.50
CA GLY A 64 12.08 -4.13 -4.17
C GLY A 64 12.79 -3.37 -5.29
N SER A 65 12.86 -3.91 -6.51
CA SER A 65 13.46 -3.26 -7.67
C SER A 65 12.40 -2.72 -8.62
N SER A 66 12.40 -1.40 -8.85
CA SER A 66 11.53 -0.73 -9.82
C SER A 66 11.84 -1.15 -11.26
N GLU A 67 13.12 -1.35 -11.59
CA GLU A 67 13.54 -1.85 -12.91
C GLU A 67 13.00 -3.25 -13.17
N LYS A 68 13.13 -4.16 -12.18
CA LYS A 68 12.60 -5.52 -12.28
C LYS A 68 11.09 -5.52 -12.40
N SER A 69 10.38 -4.68 -11.62
CA SER A 69 8.93 -4.51 -11.72
C SER A 69 8.49 -4.19 -13.15
N LEU A 70 9.09 -3.18 -13.77
CA LEU A 70 8.77 -2.79 -15.14
C LEU A 70 9.15 -3.87 -16.16
N ALA A 71 10.30 -4.54 -15.99
CA ALA A 71 10.77 -5.61 -16.89
C ALA A 71 9.83 -6.82 -16.84
N ASP A 72 9.44 -7.28 -15.65
CA ASP A 72 8.54 -8.42 -15.46
C ASP A 72 7.14 -8.14 -16.03
N ILE A 73 6.62 -6.92 -15.82
CA ILE A 73 5.35 -6.48 -16.42
C ILE A 73 5.44 -6.48 -17.95
N LYS A 74 6.50 -5.93 -18.56
CA LYS A 74 6.68 -5.95 -20.02
C LYS A 74 6.78 -7.38 -20.57
N ALA A 75 7.48 -8.27 -19.87
CA ALA A 75 7.56 -9.69 -20.24
C ALA A 75 6.18 -10.37 -20.18
N PHE A 76 5.38 -10.08 -19.16
CA PHE A 76 4.02 -10.60 -19.02
C PHE A 76 3.09 -10.06 -20.12
N LEU A 77 3.17 -8.76 -20.44
CA LEU A 77 2.44 -8.15 -21.55
C LEU A 77 2.76 -8.81 -22.90
N ALA A 78 4.04 -9.05 -23.16
CA ALA A 78 4.48 -9.73 -24.39
C ALA A 78 3.96 -11.17 -24.45
N LYS A 79 4.05 -11.91 -23.34
CA LYS A 79 3.57 -13.30 -23.23
C LYS A 79 2.06 -13.42 -23.47
N THR A 80 1.28 -12.46 -23.00
CA THR A 80 -0.20 -12.47 -23.12
C THR A 80 -0.72 -11.76 -24.35
N GLY A 81 0.16 -11.10 -25.12
CA GLY A 81 -0.24 -10.25 -26.26
C GLY A 81 -1.16 -9.10 -25.80
N GLY A 82 -0.96 -8.58 -24.60
CA GLY A 82 -1.78 -7.53 -23.99
C GLY A 82 -3.16 -8.00 -23.53
N LYS A 83 -3.49 -9.28 -23.61
CA LYS A 83 -4.77 -9.82 -23.17
C LYS A 83 -4.73 -10.15 -21.66
N CYS A 84 -4.53 -9.14 -20.84
CA CYS A 84 -4.38 -9.32 -19.41
C CYS A 84 -4.89 -8.13 -18.59
N ALA A 85 -5.09 -8.41 -17.30
CA ALA A 85 -5.41 -7.48 -16.23
C ALA A 85 -4.31 -7.56 -15.16
N ILE A 86 -3.79 -6.44 -14.74
CA ILE A 86 -2.65 -6.34 -13.81
C ILE A 86 -3.06 -5.53 -12.59
N ALA A 87 -2.86 -6.10 -11.42
CA ALA A 87 -2.81 -5.36 -10.16
C ALA A 87 -1.34 -5.08 -9.81
N CYS A 88 -1.00 -3.88 -9.38
CA CYS A 88 0.40 -3.48 -9.25
C CYS A 88 0.63 -2.52 -8.09
N ASP A 89 1.65 -2.82 -7.28
CA ASP A 89 2.43 -1.80 -6.60
C ASP A 89 3.67 -1.49 -7.43
N ALA A 90 3.86 -0.22 -7.76
CA ALA A 90 4.96 0.22 -8.63
C ALA A 90 6.34 0.20 -7.95
N ASN A 91 6.40 -0.22 -6.68
CA ASN A 91 7.55 -0.22 -5.79
C ASN A 91 8.02 1.18 -5.34
N ASP A 92 8.10 2.15 -6.24
CA ASP A 92 8.27 3.58 -5.93
C ASP A 92 7.37 4.46 -6.81
N SER A 93 7.14 5.69 -6.36
CA SER A 93 6.19 6.59 -7.03
C SER A 93 6.59 6.98 -8.46
N PRO A 94 7.87 7.26 -8.77
CA PRO A 94 8.30 7.54 -10.14
C PRO A 94 8.11 6.40 -11.14
N ASN A 95 8.17 5.14 -10.67
CA ASN A 95 8.01 3.97 -11.53
C ASN A 95 6.56 3.73 -11.99
N ALA A 96 5.57 4.34 -11.33
CA ALA A 96 4.16 4.14 -11.70
C ALA A 96 3.86 4.57 -13.14
N ARG A 97 4.38 5.72 -13.58
CA ARG A 97 4.13 6.24 -14.95
C ARG A 97 4.64 5.29 -16.03
N PRO A 98 5.92 4.88 -16.09
CA PRO A 98 6.38 3.95 -17.13
C PRO A 98 5.66 2.60 -17.09
N VAL A 99 5.23 2.13 -15.94
CA VAL A 99 4.44 0.90 -15.79
C VAL A 99 3.06 1.06 -16.45
N VAL A 100 2.29 2.09 -16.09
CA VAL A 100 0.92 2.26 -16.63
C VAL A 100 0.94 2.60 -18.12
N GLU A 101 1.95 3.33 -18.61
CA GLU A 101 2.13 3.61 -20.03
C GLU A 101 2.45 2.33 -20.82
N ALA A 102 3.33 1.47 -20.30
CA ALA A 102 3.62 0.18 -20.96
C ALA A 102 2.37 -0.71 -21.06
N VAL A 103 1.51 -0.71 -20.02
CA VAL A 103 0.25 -1.47 -20.02
C VAL A 103 -0.75 -0.88 -21.01
N ARG A 104 -0.91 0.45 -21.04
CA ARG A 104 -1.74 1.15 -22.03
C ARG A 104 -1.31 0.82 -23.45
N ASP A 105 -0.03 0.93 -23.75
CA ASP A 105 0.52 0.75 -25.10
C ASP A 105 0.36 -0.70 -25.59
N ALA A 106 0.43 -1.68 -24.69
CA ALA A 106 0.11 -3.06 -24.97
C ALA A 106 -1.40 -3.34 -25.08
N GLY A 107 -2.24 -2.40 -24.63
CA GLY A 107 -3.68 -2.51 -24.58
C GLY A 107 -4.25 -3.42 -23.51
N ALA A 108 -3.51 -3.68 -22.49
CA ALA A 108 -3.93 -4.34 -21.29
C ALA A 108 -4.56 -3.35 -20.30
N TYR A 109 -4.99 -3.84 -19.14
CA TYR A 109 -5.62 -3.04 -18.10
C TYR A 109 -4.86 -3.18 -16.79
N ILE A 110 -4.72 -2.07 -16.07
CA ILE A 110 -4.01 -2.01 -14.80
C ILE A 110 -4.76 -1.19 -13.76
N SER A 111 -4.78 -1.70 -12.53
CA SER A 111 -5.06 -0.92 -11.33
C SER A 111 -3.84 -0.92 -10.43
N THR A 112 -3.53 0.21 -9.80
CA THR A 112 -2.34 0.36 -8.96
C THR A 112 -2.70 0.63 -7.51
N ILE A 113 -1.78 0.31 -6.59
CA ILE A 113 -1.88 0.68 -5.17
C ILE A 113 -0.64 1.41 -4.69
N TRP A 114 -0.75 2.11 -3.58
CA TRP A 114 0.29 2.79 -2.79
C TRP A 114 1.02 3.91 -3.52
N ASN A 115 1.76 3.58 -4.57
CA ASN A 115 2.82 4.43 -5.08
C ASN A 115 2.48 4.99 -6.47
N LYS A 116 2.36 6.32 -6.57
CA LYS A 116 2.36 7.09 -7.81
C LYS A 116 2.75 8.54 -7.54
N THR A 117 3.14 9.28 -8.56
CA THR A 117 3.31 10.73 -8.46
C THR A 117 1.95 11.45 -8.50
N ASP A 118 1.85 12.62 -7.86
CA ASP A 118 0.59 13.36 -7.74
C ASP A 118 0.02 13.82 -9.11
N ASP A 119 0.90 14.01 -10.10
CA ASP A 119 0.56 14.41 -11.47
C ASP A 119 0.14 13.25 -12.39
N LEU A 120 0.13 12.01 -11.89
CA LEU A 120 -0.27 10.84 -12.66
C LEU A 120 -1.70 10.43 -12.30
N HIS A 121 -2.67 10.70 -13.14
CA HIS A 121 -4.05 10.32 -12.90
C HIS A 121 -4.55 9.27 -13.90
N PRO A 122 -5.40 8.32 -13.45
CA PRO A 122 -5.98 7.31 -14.33
C PRO A 122 -6.71 7.89 -15.54
N TRP A 123 -7.44 8.99 -15.37
CA TRP A 123 -8.17 9.65 -16.48
C TRP A 123 -7.27 10.32 -17.51
N ASP A 124 -6.02 10.66 -17.18
CA ASP A 124 -5.07 11.25 -18.14
C ASP A 124 -4.43 10.19 -19.03
N ILE A 125 -4.39 8.93 -18.54
CA ILE A 125 -3.87 7.77 -19.30
C ILE A 125 -4.98 7.10 -20.12
N GLY A 126 -6.23 7.15 -19.64
CA GLY A 126 -7.39 6.53 -20.26
C GLY A 126 -7.85 5.25 -19.54
N ASP A 127 -8.73 4.48 -20.19
CA ASP A 127 -9.41 3.33 -19.57
C ASP A 127 -8.47 2.17 -19.22
N ASN A 128 -7.30 2.11 -19.85
CA ASN A 128 -6.29 1.09 -19.55
C ASN A 128 -5.67 1.25 -18.17
N TYR A 129 -5.55 2.48 -17.65
CA TYR A 129 -5.24 2.74 -16.26
C TYR A 129 -6.56 2.90 -15.50
N VAL A 130 -7.04 1.79 -14.94
CA VAL A 130 -8.40 1.66 -14.41
C VAL A 130 -8.59 2.49 -13.17
N SER A 131 -7.71 2.30 -12.18
CA SER A 131 -7.81 3.00 -10.89
C SER A 131 -6.47 3.03 -10.16
N HIS A 132 -6.37 3.94 -9.21
CA HIS A 132 -5.35 3.96 -8.18
C HIS A 132 -6.00 3.97 -6.81
N MET A 133 -5.56 3.06 -5.94
CA MET A 133 -5.96 3.04 -4.54
C MET A 133 -4.75 3.25 -3.64
N THR A 134 -4.90 4.07 -2.62
CA THR A 134 -3.94 4.17 -1.52
C THR A 134 -4.69 4.25 -0.20
N TRP A 135 -4.00 4.53 0.88
CA TRP A 135 -4.60 4.77 2.18
C TRP A 135 -4.22 6.17 2.65
N SER A 136 -5.10 6.83 3.38
CA SER A 136 -4.81 8.14 3.97
C SER A 136 -3.96 7.91 5.21
N ASP A 137 -2.64 7.85 5.06
CA ASP A 137 -1.73 7.38 6.10
C ASP A 137 -1.34 8.47 7.11
N GLU A 138 -1.38 9.74 6.72
CA GLU A 138 -0.95 10.87 7.58
C GLU A 138 -1.76 10.93 8.88
N LYS A 139 -3.10 10.82 8.79
CA LYS A 139 -3.95 10.93 9.98
C LYS A 139 -3.85 9.72 10.93
N PRO A 140 -3.89 8.47 10.47
CA PRO A 140 -3.63 7.32 11.33
C PRO A 140 -2.23 7.32 11.95
N ALA A 141 -1.20 7.75 11.21
CA ALA A 141 0.15 7.88 11.75
C ALA A 141 0.27 8.98 12.81
N GLU A 142 -0.46 10.09 12.67
CA GLU A 142 -0.60 11.10 13.73
C GLU A 142 -1.26 10.49 14.97
N GLN A 143 -2.29 9.67 14.81
CA GLN A 143 -2.96 9.01 15.93
C GLN A 143 -2.03 8.03 16.66
N THR A 144 -1.27 7.20 15.94
CA THR A 144 -0.29 6.31 16.57
C THR A 144 0.83 7.08 17.28
N ALA A 145 1.31 8.18 16.68
CA ALA A 145 2.31 9.05 17.31
C ALA A 145 1.79 9.68 18.61
N ARG A 146 0.54 10.11 18.67
CA ARG A 146 -0.09 10.62 19.91
C ARG A 146 -0.17 9.55 20.98
N ILE A 147 -0.55 8.32 20.64
CA ILE A 147 -0.53 7.18 21.56
C ILE A 147 0.88 6.94 22.12
N LEU A 148 1.90 7.02 21.26
CA LEU A 148 3.29 6.91 21.65
C LEU A 148 3.68 8.01 22.63
N PHE A 149 3.36 9.25 22.33
CA PHE A 149 3.70 10.42 23.13
C PHE A 149 3.01 10.43 24.48
N ASP A 150 1.76 10.01 24.54
CA ASP A 150 1.03 9.82 25.80
C ASP A 150 1.71 8.75 26.68
N ALA A 151 2.14 7.62 26.09
CA ALA A 151 2.86 6.57 26.80
C ALA A 151 4.26 7.02 27.27
N MET A 152 4.90 7.96 26.57
CA MET A 152 6.15 8.62 27.00
C MET A 152 5.93 9.66 28.12
N GLY A 153 4.69 9.95 28.49
CA GLY A 153 4.36 11.02 29.46
C GLY A 153 4.53 12.43 28.90
N GLY A 154 4.41 12.59 27.60
CA GLY A 154 4.44 13.88 26.87
C GLY A 154 5.81 14.51 26.74
N LYS A 155 6.90 13.80 27.04
CA LYS A 155 8.29 14.33 26.98
C LYS A 155 9.32 13.28 26.64
N GLY A 156 10.51 13.70 26.19
CA GLY A 156 11.64 12.82 25.87
C GLY A 156 11.99 12.78 24.40
N GLY A 157 12.79 11.80 23.98
CA GLY A 157 13.27 11.69 22.61
C GLY A 157 12.60 10.54 21.84
N VAL A 158 12.12 10.81 20.66
CA VAL A 158 11.58 9.82 19.73
C VAL A 158 12.51 9.65 18.54
N VAL A 159 12.67 8.42 18.07
CA VAL A 159 13.29 8.11 16.78
C VAL A 159 12.26 7.57 15.82
N HIS A 160 12.41 7.87 14.51
CA HIS A 160 11.56 7.32 13.45
C HIS A 160 12.36 6.44 12.51
N LEU A 161 11.89 5.20 12.34
CA LEU A 161 12.40 4.27 11.35
C LEU A 161 11.39 4.18 10.21
N GLY A 162 11.75 4.78 9.07
CA GLY A 162 10.88 4.99 7.92
C GLY A 162 10.89 3.86 6.92
N GLY A 163 9.96 3.91 5.96
CA GLY A 163 10.00 3.07 4.77
C GLY A 163 10.99 3.58 3.72
N ILE A 164 10.85 3.12 2.47
CA ILE A 164 11.61 3.64 1.32
C ILE A 164 11.26 5.12 1.14
N ALA A 165 12.26 5.99 1.09
CA ALA A 165 12.09 7.45 1.14
C ALA A 165 11.23 8.02 0.00
N ALA A 166 11.20 7.37 -1.17
CA ALA A 166 10.41 7.77 -2.34
C ALA A 166 8.97 7.19 -2.34
N ASN A 167 8.57 6.48 -1.30
CA ASN A 167 7.22 5.93 -1.18
C ASN A 167 6.27 6.93 -0.51
N ASN A 168 5.09 7.14 -1.10
CA ASN A 168 4.06 7.99 -0.53
C ASN A 168 3.71 7.60 0.93
N PRO A 169 3.45 6.33 1.28
CA PRO A 169 3.16 5.95 2.66
C PRO A 169 4.30 6.28 3.63
N ALA A 170 5.57 6.18 3.22
CA ALA A 170 6.69 6.56 4.09
C ALA A 170 6.69 8.06 4.40
N ILE A 171 6.42 8.88 3.39
CA ILE A 171 6.32 10.35 3.51
C ILE A 171 5.13 10.72 4.39
N GLU A 172 3.95 10.16 4.14
CA GLU A 172 2.74 10.46 4.89
C GLU A 172 2.83 10.04 6.36
N ARG A 173 3.39 8.86 6.65
CA ARG A 173 3.57 8.37 8.03
C ARG A 173 4.57 9.23 8.83
N LEU A 174 5.65 9.71 8.19
CA LEU A 174 6.55 10.68 8.82
C LEU A 174 5.87 12.05 9.02
N ASN A 175 5.04 12.50 8.09
CA ASN A 175 4.27 13.73 8.23
C ASN A 175 3.26 13.62 9.39
N GLY A 176 2.59 12.48 9.56
CA GLY A 176 1.72 12.22 10.70
C GLY A 176 2.45 12.35 12.04
N LEU A 177 3.65 11.75 12.17
CA LEU A 177 4.50 11.93 13.34
C LEU A 177 4.82 13.41 13.58
N LYS A 178 5.26 14.14 12.54
CA LYS A 178 5.57 15.57 12.63
C LYS A 178 4.37 16.42 13.00
N ASN A 179 3.16 16.03 12.56
CA ASN A 179 1.94 16.74 12.95
C ASN A 179 1.64 16.55 14.45
N ALA A 180 1.78 15.34 14.96
CA ALA A 180 1.62 15.10 16.40
C ALA A 180 2.61 15.89 17.25
N LEU A 181 3.88 16.02 16.82
CA LEU A 181 4.90 16.78 17.54
C LEU A 181 4.54 18.25 17.79
N LYS A 182 3.69 18.85 16.95
CA LYS A 182 3.26 20.25 17.14
C LYS A 182 2.52 20.49 18.46
N ASP A 183 1.89 19.47 19.00
CA ASP A 183 1.11 19.53 20.24
C ASP A 183 1.87 18.98 21.45
N PHE A 184 3.09 18.47 21.26
CA PHE A 184 3.96 17.89 22.30
C PHE A 184 5.34 18.56 22.32
N PRO A 185 5.45 19.81 22.78
CA PRO A 185 6.68 20.60 22.68
C PRO A 185 7.87 20.06 23.48
N ASP A 186 7.64 19.20 24.47
CA ASP A 186 8.67 18.56 25.28
C ASP A 186 9.15 17.22 24.71
N ILE A 187 8.66 16.83 23.52
CA ILE A 187 9.14 15.67 22.76
C ILE A 187 10.04 16.14 21.61
N GLU A 188 11.25 15.61 21.57
CA GLU A 188 12.23 15.85 20.52
C GLU A 188 12.27 14.70 19.51
N LEU A 189 12.15 14.99 18.20
CA LEU A 189 12.50 14.02 17.15
C LEU A 189 14.02 13.99 17.02
N LEU A 190 14.64 12.96 17.60
CA LEU A 190 16.12 12.83 17.63
C LEU A 190 16.70 12.53 16.24
N ASP A 191 16.05 11.63 15.50
CA ASP A 191 16.40 11.32 14.10
C ASP A 191 15.24 10.61 13.39
N ALA A 192 15.26 10.67 12.05
CA ALA A 192 14.32 9.99 11.17
C ALA A 192 15.07 9.46 9.95
N GLN A 193 15.18 8.15 9.82
CA GLN A 193 15.94 7.49 8.76
C GLN A 193 15.14 6.37 8.10
N PRO A 194 15.39 6.05 6.81
CA PRO A 194 14.75 4.94 6.13
C PRO A 194 15.31 3.59 6.62
N ALA A 195 14.43 2.65 6.89
CA ALA A 195 14.71 1.23 7.10
C ALA A 195 14.05 0.37 6.00
N ASP A 196 13.59 0.98 4.92
CA ASP A 196 13.14 0.38 3.65
C ASP A 196 12.09 -0.75 3.80
N TRP A 197 11.22 -0.64 4.81
CA TRP A 197 10.19 -1.66 5.14
C TRP A 197 10.76 -3.00 5.61
N ASP A 198 12.04 -3.07 5.96
CA ASP A 198 12.80 -4.29 6.20
C ASP A 198 13.14 -4.51 7.67
N THR A 199 12.98 -5.74 8.16
CA THR A 199 13.24 -6.10 9.57
C THR A 199 14.73 -5.99 9.90
N THR A 200 15.62 -6.49 9.03
CA THR A 200 17.07 -6.47 9.28
C THR A 200 17.59 -5.04 9.33
N LYS A 201 17.17 -4.20 8.37
CA LYS A 201 17.50 -2.76 8.38
C LYS A 201 16.91 -2.06 9.60
N GLY A 202 15.73 -2.45 10.06
CA GLY A 202 15.14 -1.99 11.31
C GLY A 202 16.02 -2.29 12.51
N THR A 203 16.55 -3.54 12.60
CA THR A 203 17.49 -3.95 13.66
C THR A 203 18.78 -3.14 13.61
N GLU A 204 19.41 -3.04 12.45
CA GLU A 204 20.67 -2.32 12.26
C GLU A 204 20.53 -0.82 12.58
N LEU A 205 19.47 -0.19 12.10
CA LEU A 205 19.21 1.22 12.32
C LEU A 205 18.90 1.52 13.80
N MET A 206 18.12 0.68 14.46
CA MET A 206 17.84 0.85 15.89
C MET A 206 19.11 0.70 16.73
N ALA A 207 19.97 -0.28 16.45
CA ALA A 207 21.26 -0.43 17.12
C ALA A 207 22.16 0.80 16.92
N SER A 208 22.17 1.39 15.71
CA SER A 208 22.86 2.65 15.42
C SER A 208 22.29 3.81 16.25
N PHE A 209 20.96 3.92 16.35
CA PHE A 209 20.32 4.96 17.16
C PHE A 209 20.63 4.80 18.65
N LEU A 210 20.61 3.58 19.19
CA LEU A 210 21.01 3.31 20.58
C LEU A 210 22.46 3.74 20.85
N THR A 211 23.36 3.45 19.92
CA THR A 211 24.77 3.88 20.06
C THR A 211 24.90 5.42 20.07
N ARG A 212 24.10 6.14 19.26
CA ARG A 212 24.20 7.60 19.10
C ARG A 212 23.49 8.38 20.20
N PHE A 213 22.35 7.90 20.65
CA PHE A 213 21.44 8.64 21.50
C PHE A 213 21.26 8.02 22.90
N GLY A 214 21.50 6.71 23.06
CA GLY A 214 21.41 6.02 24.34
C GLY A 214 20.06 6.26 25.04
N ASP A 215 20.14 6.61 26.32
CA ASP A 215 18.97 6.85 27.19
C ASP A 215 18.11 8.06 26.79
N LYS A 216 18.54 8.85 25.78
CA LYS A 216 17.67 9.92 25.25
C LYS A 216 16.50 9.36 24.46
N ILE A 217 16.60 8.13 23.94
CA ILE A 217 15.49 7.48 23.24
C ILE A 217 14.50 6.97 24.28
N THR A 218 13.29 7.50 24.27
CA THR A 218 12.20 7.11 25.18
C THR A 218 10.98 6.62 24.45
N GLY A 219 11.00 6.60 23.10
CA GLY A 219 9.97 6.05 22.26
C GLY A 219 10.43 5.83 20.82
N VAL A 220 9.78 4.88 20.15
CA VAL A 220 10.10 4.52 18.75
C VAL A 220 8.84 4.52 17.89
N HIS A 221 8.89 5.28 16.80
CA HIS A 221 7.86 5.30 15.78
C HIS A 221 8.35 4.52 14.55
N CYS A 222 7.73 3.37 14.28
CA CYS A 222 8.05 2.53 13.13
C CYS A 222 7.05 2.75 12.01
N ALA A 223 7.55 2.94 10.80
CA ALA A 223 6.69 3.14 9.64
C ALA A 223 5.88 1.89 9.29
N ASN A 224 6.33 0.68 9.65
CA ASN A 224 5.55 -0.54 9.54
C ASN A 224 5.91 -1.59 10.61
N ASP A 225 5.14 -2.69 10.62
CA ASP A 225 5.29 -3.79 11.58
C ASP A 225 6.62 -4.55 11.41
N ASN A 226 7.08 -4.78 10.16
CA ASN A 226 8.34 -5.47 9.92
C ASN A 226 9.53 -4.70 10.53
N ILE A 227 9.56 -3.38 10.38
CA ILE A 227 10.56 -2.52 11.02
C ILE A 227 10.46 -2.64 12.54
N ALA A 228 9.24 -2.65 13.10
CA ALA A 228 9.05 -2.77 14.54
C ALA A 228 9.56 -4.11 15.09
N TYR A 229 9.46 -5.19 14.34
CA TYR A 229 10.06 -6.49 14.74
C TYR A 229 11.57 -6.37 14.88
N GLY A 230 12.24 -5.71 13.94
CA GLY A 230 13.67 -5.44 14.01
C GLY A 230 14.06 -4.53 15.18
N VAL A 231 13.26 -3.50 15.45
CA VAL A 231 13.44 -2.61 16.61
C VAL A 231 13.35 -3.41 17.91
N ILE A 232 12.33 -4.25 18.08
CA ILE A 232 12.16 -5.10 19.27
C ILE A 232 13.36 -6.03 19.46
N GLU A 233 13.89 -6.58 18.37
CA GLU A 233 15.05 -7.46 18.41
C GLU A 233 16.32 -6.72 18.86
N ALA A 234 16.58 -5.51 18.33
CA ALA A 234 17.70 -4.67 18.73
C ALA A 234 17.61 -4.25 20.22
N LEU A 235 16.43 -3.83 20.66
CA LEU A 235 16.21 -3.47 22.07
C LEU A 235 16.44 -4.65 23.02
N ARG A 236 15.96 -5.83 22.64
CA ARG A 236 16.18 -7.07 23.41
C ARG A 236 17.65 -7.43 23.52
N ALA A 237 18.43 -7.24 22.45
CA ALA A 237 19.88 -7.51 22.46
C ALA A 237 20.63 -6.63 23.45
N GLU A 238 20.16 -5.40 23.68
CA GLU A 238 20.71 -4.45 24.65
C GLU A 238 20.05 -4.57 26.06
N GLY A 239 19.15 -5.54 26.26
CA GLY A 239 18.46 -5.71 27.55
C GLY A 239 17.45 -4.61 27.86
N ILE A 240 17.01 -3.85 26.86
CA ILE A 240 16.02 -2.78 27.02
C ILE A 240 14.61 -3.39 26.88
N GLU A 241 13.91 -3.44 27.98
CA GLU A 241 12.52 -3.85 28.05
C GLU A 241 11.60 -2.62 28.14
N ASN A 242 10.34 -2.76 27.76
CA ASN A 242 9.29 -1.75 27.95
C ASN A 242 9.50 -0.41 27.20
N MET A 243 10.30 -0.36 26.12
CA MET A 243 10.35 0.81 25.25
C MET A 243 9.00 0.98 24.56
N PRO A 244 8.35 2.15 24.65
CA PRO A 244 7.13 2.46 23.89
C PRO A 244 7.38 2.40 22.39
N ILE A 245 6.62 1.59 21.66
CA ILE A 245 6.75 1.40 20.19
C ILE A 245 5.37 1.43 19.58
N VAL A 246 5.25 2.11 18.42
CA VAL A 246 4.08 2.03 17.53
C VAL A 246 4.50 1.61 16.13
N ALA A 247 3.57 0.99 15.40
CA ALA A 247 3.84 0.47 14.07
C ALA A 247 2.62 0.64 13.12
N TYR A 248 2.66 -0.01 11.96
CA TYR A 248 1.66 0.11 10.92
C TYR A 248 1.62 -1.20 10.09
N ASP A 249 0.53 -1.62 9.56
CA ASP A 249 0.12 -2.72 8.69
C ASP A 249 -0.94 -3.63 9.32
N GLY A 250 -0.92 -3.82 10.67
CA GLY A 250 -1.85 -4.71 11.37
C GLY A 250 -1.60 -6.18 11.11
N ASN A 251 -0.35 -6.57 10.89
CA ASN A 251 0.05 -7.96 10.66
C ASN A 251 -0.29 -8.85 11.87
N PRO A 252 -0.56 -10.15 11.68
CA PRO A 252 -0.96 -11.05 12.78
C PRO A 252 -0.01 -11.03 13.98
N GLU A 253 1.31 -11.03 13.76
CA GLU A 253 2.29 -10.97 14.84
C GLU A 253 2.29 -9.61 15.55
N ALA A 254 2.11 -8.49 14.79
CA ALA A 254 2.02 -7.16 15.40
C ALA A 254 0.78 -7.04 16.29
N VAL A 255 -0.37 -7.58 15.87
CA VAL A 255 -1.59 -7.61 16.69
C VAL A 255 -1.38 -8.42 17.97
N LYS A 256 -0.67 -9.55 17.90
CA LYS A 256 -0.27 -10.33 19.06
C LYS A 256 0.63 -9.51 20.01
N LEU A 257 1.62 -8.81 19.47
CA LEU A 257 2.51 -7.92 20.24
C LEU A 257 1.72 -6.77 20.91
N VAL A 258 0.69 -6.23 20.23
CA VAL A 258 -0.23 -5.24 20.83
C VAL A 258 -1.01 -5.85 21.98
N MET A 259 -1.54 -7.08 21.86
CA MET A 259 -2.23 -7.79 22.94
C MET A 259 -1.30 -8.04 24.15
N GLU A 260 -0.04 -8.38 23.88
CA GLU A 260 1.00 -8.57 24.90
C GLU A 260 1.50 -7.25 25.52
N GLY A 261 1.21 -6.10 24.91
CA GLY A 261 1.67 -4.77 25.34
C GLY A 261 3.12 -4.45 24.95
N LYS A 262 3.71 -5.21 24.02
CA LYS A 262 5.03 -4.95 23.42
C LYS A 262 5.00 -3.93 22.29
N LEU A 263 3.85 -3.78 21.63
CA LEU A 263 3.50 -2.67 20.79
C LEU A 263 2.31 -1.93 21.39
N LEU A 264 2.28 -0.62 21.31
CA LEU A 264 1.16 0.18 21.80
C LEU A 264 -0.01 0.18 20.83
N ALA A 265 0.30 0.25 19.53
CA ALA A 265 -0.69 0.27 18.45
C ALA A 265 -0.07 -0.13 17.11
N THR A 266 -0.91 -0.61 16.22
CA THR A 266 -0.66 -0.73 14.78
C THR A 266 -1.89 -0.27 14.01
N VAL A 267 -1.75 0.01 12.69
CA VAL A 267 -2.88 0.42 11.84
C VAL A 267 -3.06 -0.61 10.74
N PHE A 268 -4.21 -1.24 10.71
CA PHE A 268 -4.56 -2.21 9.67
C PHE A 268 -5.16 -1.52 8.45
N THR A 269 -4.70 -1.91 7.27
CA THR A 269 -5.13 -1.35 5.98
C THR A 269 -6.01 -2.31 5.17
N ASN A 270 -6.44 -3.41 5.78
CA ASN A 270 -7.21 -4.47 5.11
C ASN A 270 -6.57 -4.95 3.79
N PRO A 271 -5.34 -5.47 3.84
CA PRO A 271 -4.59 -5.81 2.62
C PRO A 271 -5.27 -6.90 1.79
N HIS A 272 -5.97 -7.85 2.41
CA HIS A 272 -6.73 -8.87 1.68
C HIS A 272 -7.82 -8.25 0.78
N TRP A 273 -8.62 -7.32 1.31
CA TRP A 273 -9.59 -6.61 0.48
C TRP A 273 -8.89 -5.76 -0.57
N GLY A 274 -7.85 -5.01 -0.18
CA GLY A 274 -7.09 -4.16 -1.10
C GLY A 274 -6.53 -4.93 -2.29
N GLY A 275 -5.95 -6.10 -2.04
CA GLY A 275 -5.40 -6.96 -3.08
C GLY A 275 -6.44 -7.50 -4.05
N GLY A 276 -7.57 -7.94 -3.50
CA GLY A 276 -8.67 -8.48 -4.31
C GLY A 276 -9.37 -7.42 -5.13
N ILE A 277 -9.68 -6.24 -4.55
CA ILE A 277 -10.39 -5.18 -5.26
C ILE A 277 -9.55 -4.53 -6.37
N THR A 278 -8.24 -4.37 -6.15
CA THR A 278 -7.33 -3.86 -7.17
C THR A 278 -7.29 -4.77 -8.39
N ALA A 279 -7.18 -6.07 -8.16
CA ALA A 279 -7.22 -7.07 -9.25
C ALA A 279 -8.60 -7.14 -9.91
N ALA A 280 -9.69 -7.01 -9.13
CA ALA A 280 -11.06 -7.05 -9.65
C ALA A 280 -11.36 -5.89 -10.58
N LEU A 281 -10.99 -4.66 -10.21
CA LEU A 281 -11.18 -3.48 -11.05
C LEU A 281 -10.47 -3.64 -12.40
N ALA A 282 -9.20 -4.06 -12.40
CA ALA A 282 -8.46 -4.32 -13.63
C ALA A 282 -9.10 -5.44 -14.47
N TYR A 283 -9.52 -6.54 -13.83
CA TYR A 283 -10.16 -7.67 -14.51
C TYR A 283 -11.51 -7.29 -15.14
N TYR A 284 -12.39 -6.64 -14.38
CA TYR A 284 -13.72 -6.27 -14.89
C TYR A 284 -13.64 -5.18 -15.95
N ALA A 285 -12.65 -4.28 -15.89
CA ALA A 285 -12.40 -3.35 -16.99
C ALA A 285 -11.92 -4.09 -18.25
N ALA A 286 -11.00 -5.05 -18.12
CA ALA A 286 -10.52 -5.85 -19.23
C ALA A 286 -11.63 -6.65 -19.92
N THR A 287 -12.60 -7.18 -19.16
CA THR A 287 -13.76 -7.90 -19.68
C THR A 287 -14.87 -7.00 -20.19
N GLY A 288 -14.77 -5.68 -20.02
CA GLY A 288 -15.82 -4.71 -20.39
C GLY A 288 -17.03 -4.69 -19.43
N ALA A 289 -16.94 -5.42 -18.32
CA ALA A 289 -17.98 -5.41 -17.28
C ALA A 289 -17.91 -4.16 -16.36
N PHE A 290 -16.80 -3.46 -16.39
CA PHE A 290 -16.57 -2.17 -15.74
C PHE A 290 -16.00 -1.20 -16.76
N LYS A 291 -16.51 0.02 -16.81
CA LYS A 291 -16.10 1.03 -17.78
C LYS A 291 -15.52 2.25 -17.08
N PRO A 292 -14.20 2.35 -16.97
CA PRO A 292 -13.54 3.40 -16.23
C PRO A 292 -13.93 4.83 -16.66
N SER A 293 -14.14 5.07 -17.98
CA SER A 293 -14.54 6.37 -18.50
C SER A 293 -15.98 6.80 -18.14
N GLU A 294 -16.84 5.87 -17.71
CA GLU A 294 -18.18 6.16 -17.24
C GLU A 294 -18.22 6.43 -15.72
N GLU A 295 -17.10 6.19 -15.00
CA GLU A 295 -17.01 6.35 -13.55
C GLU A 295 -16.57 7.77 -13.16
N PRO A 296 -17.06 8.30 -12.03
CA PRO A 296 -16.57 9.54 -11.47
C PRO A 296 -15.12 9.40 -10.96
N LYS A 297 -14.41 10.52 -10.80
CA LYS A 297 -12.98 10.52 -10.41
C LYS A 297 -12.74 9.85 -9.07
N GLU A 298 -13.66 9.95 -8.12
CA GLU A 298 -13.62 9.29 -6.80
C GLU A 298 -13.63 7.76 -6.88
N HIS A 299 -14.06 7.18 -7.99
CA HIS A 299 -13.96 5.76 -8.30
C HIS A 299 -12.70 5.38 -9.06
N ARG A 300 -11.99 6.37 -9.56
CA ARG A 300 -10.71 6.18 -10.27
C ARG A 300 -9.51 6.37 -9.34
N GLU A 301 -9.65 7.23 -8.31
CA GLU A 301 -8.65 7.46 -7.28
C GLU A 301 -9.32 7.53 -5.91
N PHE A 302 -9.07 6.55 -5.04
CA PHE A 302 -9.77 6.41 -3.77
C PHE A 302 -8.89 5.86 -2.65
N TYR A 303 -9.30 6.17 -1.41
CA TYR A 303 -8.68 5.61 -0.22
C TYR A 303 -9.31 4.28 0.16
N GLY A 304 -8.45 3.30 0.51
CA GLY A 304 -8.84 2.10 1.22
C GLY A 304 -9.15 2.37 2.71
N PRO A 305 -9.85 1.44 3.39
CA PRO A 305 -10.17 1.56 4.79
C PRO A 305 -8.95 1.35 5.68
N THR A 306 -8.89 2.09 6.80
CA THR A 306 -7.90 1.89 7.87
C THR A 306 -8.60 1.61 9.19
N VAL A 307 -7.96 0.78 10.04
CA VAL A 307 -8.42 0.48 11.39
C VAL A 307 -7.24 0.62 12.35
N LEU A 308 -7.34 1.55 13.29
CA LEU A 308 -6.38 1.65 14.39
C LEU A 308 -6.61 0.49 15.36
N VAL A 309 -5.57 -0.28 15.64
CA VAL A 309 -5.61 -1.43 16.53
C VAL A 309 -4.78 -1.12 17.78
N THR A 310 -5.44 -1.02 18.91
CA THR A 310 -4.83 -0.84 20.23
C THR A 310 -5.09 -2.07 21.10
N LYS A 311 -4.45 -2.15 22.26
CA LYS A 311 -4.66 -3.28 23.20
C LYS A 311 -6.15 -3.48 23.55
N LYS A 312 -6.93 -2.39 23.57
CA LYS A 312 -8.36 -2.44 23.88
C LYS A 312 -9.15 -3.21 22.81
N ASP A 313 -8.77 -3.05 21.55
CA ASP A 313 -9.53 -3.51 20.40
C ASP A 313 -8.94 -4.78 19.77
N ALA A 314 -7.70 -5.13 20.14
CA ALA A 314 -6.91 -6.16 19.43
C ALA A 314 -7.54 -7.56 19.45
N ALA A 315 -8.24 -7.94 20.52
CA ALA A 315 -8.88 -9.26 20.60
C ALA A 315 -10.07 -9.36 19.62
N ASP A 316 -10.95 -8.37 19.61
CA ASP A 316 -12.10 -8.31 18.70
C ASP A 316 -11.64 -8.15 17.25
N PHE A 317 -10.62 -7.32 17.03
CA PHE A 317 -9.99 -7.17 15.72
C PHE A 317 -9.43 -8.49 15.21
N LYS A 318 -8.67 -9.22 16.03
CA LYS A 318 -8.09 -10.52 15.68
C LYS A 318 -9.17 -11.52 15.28
N ALA A 319 -10.22 -11.66 16.08
CA ALA A 319 -11.35 -12.55 15.78
C ALA A 319 -12.04 -12.20 14.45
N LYS A 320 -12.19 -10.91 14.14
CA LYS A 320 -12.89 -10.43 12.94
C LYS A 320 -12.09 -10.52 11.67
N TYR A 321 -10.78 -10.22 11.70
CA TYR A 321 -9.97 -10.01 10.49
C TYR A 321 -8.82 -11.01 10.31
N LEU A 322 -8.38 -11.68 11.38
CA LEU A 322 -7.23 -12.59 11.32
C LEU A 322 -7.62 -14.06 11.50
N ASP A 323 -8.52 -14.37 12.44
CA ASP A 323 -8.98 -15.75 12.68
C ASP A 323 -10.06 -16.17 11.66
N ALA A 324 -10.86 -15.22 11.20
CA ALA A 324 -11.86 -15.40 10.16
C ALA A 324 -11.65 -14.30 9.09
N VAL A 325 -10.83 -14.59 8.07
CA VAL A 325 -10.62 -13.63 6.96
C VAL A 325 -11.98 -13.35 6.31
N PRO A 326 -12.43 -12.07 6.27
CA PRO A 326 -13.73 -11.73 5.71
C PRO A 326 -13.83 -12.12 4.24
N SER A 327 -14.99 -12.68 3.85
CA SER A 327 -15.34 -12.88 2.45
C SER A 327 -15.89 -11.59 1.85
N TYR A 328 -15.45 -11.26 0.65
CA TYR A 328 -15.85 -10.04 -0.05
C TYR A 328 -16.58 -10.35 -1.35
N ASN A 329 -17.57 -9.52 -1.69
CA ASN A 329 -18.15 -9.49 -3.04
C ASN A 329 -17.25 -8.61 -3.93
N TRP A 330 -16.45 -9.24 -4.79
CA TRP A 330 -15.51 -8.53 -5.67
C TRP A 330 -16.18 -7.71 -6.79
N LYS A 331 -17.51 -7.64 -6.81
CA LYS A 331 -18.28 -6.71 -7.64
C LYS A 331 -18.78 -5.48 -6.87
N ASP A 332 -18.69 -5.51 -5.55
CA ASP A 332 -18.92 -4.34 -4.69
C ASP A 332 -17.61 -3.56 -4.51
N PHE A 333 -17.28 -2.77 -5.52
CA PHE A 333 -16.00 -2.07 -5.58
C PHE A 333 -15.85 -1.00 -4.50
N TRP A 334 -16.96 -0.41 -4.04
CA TRP A 334 -16.93 0.84 -3.28
C TRP A 334 -17.37 0.69 -1.82
N GLY A 335 -18.00 -0.43 -1.44
CA GLY A 335 -18.54 -0.61 -0.10
C GLY A 335 -17.55 -0.31 1.03
N PRO A 336 -16.32 -0.87 1.01
CA PRO A 336 -15.28 -0.59 2.01
C PRO A 336 -14.46 0.69 1.77
N SER A 337 -14.62 1.37 0.63
CA SER A 337 -13.79 2.53 0.27
C SER A 337 -13.97 3.69 1.27
N ASN A 338 -12.92 4.48 1.48
CA ASN A 338 -12.90 5.61 2.42
C ASN A 338 -12.84 6.98 1.70
N GLY A 339 -13.44 7.08 0.52
CA GLY A 339 -13.59 8.30 -0.24
C GLY A 339 -12.42 8.62 -1.17
N GLN A 340 -12.51 9.76 -1.85
CA GLN A 340 -11.57 10.20 -2.87
C GLN A 340 -10.21 10.62 -2.29
N ILE A 341 -9.12 10.30 -3.01
CA ILE A 341 -7.77 10.79 -2.71
C ILE A 341 -7.75 12.32 -2.80
N LYS A 342 -7.19 12.94 -1.77
CA LYS A 342 -7.02 14.39 -1.69
C LYS A 342 -5.54 14.72 -1.91
N TYR A 343 -5.26 15.43 -2.98
CA TYR A 343 -3.95 16.00 -3.25
C TYR A 343 -3.80 17.35 -2.56
N LYS A 344 -2.58 17.68 -2.12
CA LYS A 344 -2.25 18.93 -1.42
C LYS A 344 -1.90 20.03 -2.40
#